data_f3ee2fb7053cd7244970aac8906062f4
#
_entry.id   f3ee2fb7053cd7244970aac8906062f4
#
_cell.length_a   1.000
_cell.length_b   1.000
_cell.length_c   1.000
_cell.angle_alpha   90.00
_cell.angle_beta   90.00
_cell.angle_gamma   90.00
#
_symmetry.space_group_name_H-M   'P 1'
#
loop_
_entity.id
_entity.type
_entity.pdbx_description
1 polymer ?
#
loop_
_entity_poly.entity_id
_entity_poly.type
_entity_poly.pdbx_seq_one_letter_code
_entity_poly.pdbx_strand_id
1 'polypeptide(L)'
;MISSRLLLGHHGWFSLSPIFLLALGGLIGLGIRSASDVKNLFSRGGSSSAFTPPLFAALTLALSLIVLVFYLTRTTSYNYGGFTSGPRWLFWLIPLWLLAIPVAADRLGSSRWGRGLCALLLGFSVLSVFYPAWNPWRSPWIQQLLEFKGWLKY
;
A
#
# COMPACT_ATOMS: atom_id res chain seq x y z
N MET A 1 0.80 15.31 -11.84
CA MET A 1 0.27 14.20 -12.69
C MET A 1 0.99 12.84 -12.54
N ILE A 2 2.26 12.80 -12.13
CA ILE A 2 3.03 11.54 -11.96
C ILE A 2 2.59 10.77 -10.72
N SER A 3 2.35 11.46 -9.60
CA SER A 3 1.96 10.86 -8.32
C SER A 3 0.62 10.10 -8.37
N SER A 4 -0.37 10.64 -9.07
CA SER A 4 -1.66 9.96 -9.22
C SER A 4 -1.56 8.68 -10.04
N ARG A 5 -0.66 8.63 -11.00
CA ARG A 5 -0.42 7.42 -11.82
C ARG A 5 0.34 6.34 -11.08
N LEU A 6 1.24 6.73 -10.17
CA LEU A 6 2.02 5.81 -9.34
C LEU A 6 1.13 5.07 -8.32
N LEU A 7 0.14 5.75 -7.75
CA LEU A 7 -0.73 5.21 -6.72
C LEU A 7 -2.03 4.61 -7.27
N LEU A 8 -2.63 5.25 -8.28
CA LEU A 8 -3.96 4.93 -8.81
C LEU A 8 -3.97 4.70 -10.33
N GLY A 9 -2.82 4.72 -11.00
CA GLY A 9 -2.69 4.46 -12.43
C GLY A 9 -2.84 2.98 -12.79
N HIS A 10 -2.66 2.67 -14.07
CA HIS A 10 -2.73 1.29 -14.59
C HIS A 10 -1.64 0.35 -14.04
N HIS A 11 -0.56 0.91 -13.50
CA HIS A 11 0.47 0.24 -12.70
C HIS A 11 0.40 0.66 -11.21
N GLY A 12 -0.69 1.31 -10.79
CA GLY A 12 -0.80 1.87 -9.46
C GLY A 12 -0.88 0.82 -8.35
N TRP A 13 -0.24 1.11 -7.23
CA TRP A 13 -0.18 0.19 -6.11
C TRP A 13 -1.57 -0.13 -5.54
N PHE A 14 -2.39 0.90 -5.32
CA PHE A 14 -3.73 0.72 -4.77
C PHE A 14 -4.75 0.25 -5.81
N SER A 15 -4.55 0.54 -7.09
CA SER A 15 -5.47 0.10 -8.15
C SER A 15 -5.35 -1.39 -8.43
N LEU A 16 -4.14 -1.95 -8.36
CA LEU A 16 -3.91 -3.38 -8.57
C LEU A 16 -4.00 -4.20 -7.29
N SER A 17 -3.71 -3.60 -6.14
CA SER A 17 -3.77 -4.27 -4.84
C SER A 17 -4.50 -3.41 -3.81
N PRO A 18 -5.84 -3.26 -3.94
CA PRO A 18 -6.61 -2.38 -3.07
C PRO A 18 -6.66 -2.85 -1.61
N ILE A 19 -6.22 -4.06 -1.30
CA ILE A 19 -6.04 -4.53 0.08
C ILE A 19 -5.08 -3.62 0.88
N PHE A 20 -4.13 -2.96 0.22
CA PHE A 20 -3.23 -2.01 0.86
C PHE A 20 -3.91 -0.73 1.34
N LEU A 21 -5.14 -0.44 0.93
CA LEU A 21 -5.96 0.61 1.55
C LEU A 21 -6.29 0.27 3.01
N LEU A 22 -6.51 -1.00 3.33
CA LEU A 22 -6.67 -1.46 4.71
C LEU A 22 -5.37 -1.32 5.49
N ALA A 23 -4.24 -1.67 4.87
CA ALA A 23 -2.93 -1.48 5.49
C ALA A 23 -2.66 -0.01 5.81
N LEU A 24 -2.94 0.89 4.87
CA LEU A 24 -2.82 2.34 5.08
C LEU A 24 -3.73 2.81 6.23
N GLY A 25 -4.98 2.39 6.26
CA GLY A 25 -5.91 2.67 7.36
C GLY A 25 -5.41 2.13 8.71
N GLY A 26 -4.80 0.95 8.72
CA GLY A 26 -4.17 0.35 9.90
C GLY A 26 -2.97 1.17 10.39
N LEU A 27 -2.05 1.53 9.49
CA LEU A 27 -0.87 2.35 9.79
C LEU A 27 -1.27 3.74 10.33
N ILE A 28 -2.21 4.42 9.68
CA ILE A 28 -2.72 5.71 10.15
C ILE A 28 -3.37 5.55 11.53
N GLY A 29 -4.19 4.52 11.70
CA GLY A 29 -4.87 4.26 12.97
C GLY A 29 -3.92 3.91 14.12
N LEU A 30 -2.79 3.27 13.85
CA LEU A 30 -1.71 3.06 14.81
C LEU A 30 -0.95 4.37 15.08
N GLY A 31 -0.66 5.13 14.03
CA GLY A 31 0.07 6.40 14.13
C GLY A 31 -0.67 7.45 14.96
N ILE A 32 -1.98 7.59 14.80
CA ILE A 32 -2.79 8.53 15.58
C ILE A 32 -2.78 8.19 17.07
N ARG A 33 -2.83 6.91 17.43
CA ARG A 33 -2.71 6.46 18.83
C ARG A 33 -1.34 6.79 19.44
N SER A 34 -0.31 6.85 18.58
CA SER A 34 1.06 7.15 18.97
C SER A 34 1.31 8.58 19.40
N ALA A 35 0.62 9.54 18.82
CA ALA A 35 0.87 10.94 19.13
C ALA A 35 0.62 11.25 20.63
N SER A 36 -0.32 10.53 21.27
CA SER A 36 -0.54 10.61 22.71
C SER A 36 0.51 9.83 23.52
N ASP A 37 0.93 8.66 23.03
CA ASP A 37 1.83 7.78 23.76
C ASP A 37 3.29 8.21 23.65
N VAL A 38 3.72 8.77 22.51
CA VAL A 38 5.06 9.37 22.36
C VAL A 38 5.25 10.55 23.32
N LYS A 39 4.23 11.37 23.50
CA LYS A 39 4.27 12.47 24.46
C LYS A 39 4.46 11.98 25.90
N ASN A 40 3.84 10.85 26.23
CA ASN A 40 3.95 10.18 27.53
C ASN A 40 5.29 9.45 27.73
N LEU A 41 5.90 8.91 26.66
CA LEU A 41 7.21 8.26 26.67
C LEU A 41 8.35 9.26 26.93
N PHE A 42 8.31 10.42 26.30
CA PHE A 42 9.28 11.51 26.54
C PHE A 42 9.14 12.12 27.94
N SER A 43 7.91 12.06 28.52
CA SER A 43 7.63 12.59 29.85
C SER A 43 8.03 11.66 31.01
N ARG A 44 8.13 10.36 30.77
CA ARG A 44 8.38 9.33 31.79
C ARG A 44 9.73 8.69 31.63
N GLY A 45 10.83 9.31 31.55
CA GLY A 45 12.21 8.81 31.68
C GLY A 45 12.44 7.28 31.82
N GLY A 46 11.57 6.46 31.30
CA GLY A 46 11.50 5.02 31.46
C GLY A 46 12.17 4.28 30.33
N SER A 47 13.30 3.68 30.61
CA SER A 47 14.00 2.68 29.84
C SER A 47 13.11 1.47 29.57
N SER A 48 12.25 1.52 28.58
CA SER A 48 11.74 0.31 27.95
C SER A 48 11.96 0.42 26.45
N SER A 49 12.98 -0.25 25.99
CA SER A 49 13.31 -0.49 24.58
C SER A 49 12.26 -1.37 23.91
N ALA A 50 10.98 -1.02 24.00
CA ALA A 50 9.95 -1.74 23.34
C ALA A 50 9.69 -1.09 21.99
N PHE A 51 9.93 -1.82 20.94
CA PHE A 51 9.43 -1.53 19.60
C PHE A 51 7.89 -1.47 19.66
N THR A 52 7.36 -0.28 19.80
CA THR A 52 5.92 -0.07 20.01
C THR A 52 5.18 -0.10 18.66
N PRO A 53 3.93 -0.59 18.61
CA PRO A 53 3.14 -0.58 17.38
C PRO A 53 3.07 0.79 16.68
N PRO A 54 3.02 1.90 17.41
CA PRO A 54 3.06 3.24 16.83
C PRO A 54 4.39 3.61 16.18
N LEU A 55 5.50 3.24 16.80
CA LEU A 55 6.84 3.45 16.20
C LEU A 55 6.96 2.64 14.91
N PHE A 56 6.48 1.40 14.90
CA PHE A 56 6.39 0.58 13.70
C PHE A 56 5.62 1.27 12.59
N ALA A 57 4.43 1.81 12.89
CA ALA A 57 3.62 2.52 11.90
C ALA A 57 4.31 3.77 11.37
N ALA A 58 4.92 4.57 12.26
CA ALA A 58 5.64 5.78 11.88
C ALA A 58 6.84 5.47 10.97
N LEU A 59 7.65 4.46 11.31
CA LEU A 59 8.79 4.03 10.49
C LEU A 59 8.34 3.48 9.13
N THR A 60 7.29 2.65 9.09
CA THR A 60 6.76 2.11 7.84
C THR A 60 6.25 3.21 6.92
N LEU A 61 5.50 4.18 7.46
CA LEU A 61 5.01 5.33 6.69
C LEU A 61 6.16 6.22 6.22
N ALA A 62 7.14 6.52 7.08
CA ALA A 62 8.30 7.32 6.73
C ALA A 62 9.13 6.68 5.60
N LEU A 63 9.43 5.38 5.71
CA LEU A 63 10.15 4.64 4.68
C LEU A 63 9.36 4.61 3.36
N SER A 64 8.05 4.39 3.44
CA SER A 64 7.18 4.41 2.25
C SER A 64 7.19 5.78 1.58
N LEU A 65 7.13 6.86 2.37
CA LEU A 65 7.18 8.23 1.86
C LEU A 65 8.54 8.53 1.20
N ILE A 66 9.65 8.13 1.82
CA ILE A 66 10.99 8.31 1.25
C ILE A 66 11.09 7.62 -0.12
N VAL A 67 10.64 6.37 -0.21
CA VAL A 67 10.64 5.62 -1.48
C VAL A 67 9.74 6.30 -2.51
N LEU A 68 8.55 6.76 -2.14
CA LEU A 68 7.64 7.48 -3.04
C LEU A 68 8.26 8.79 -3.53
N VAL A 69 8.84 9.58 -2.63
CA VAL A 69 9.52 10.84 -3.01
C VAL A 69 10.69 10.56 -3.95
N PHE A 70 11.47 9.51 -3.67
CA PHE A 70 12.55 9.09 -4.57
C PHE A 70 12.03 8.77 -5.98
N TYR A 71 10.94 8.01 -6.10
CA TYR A 71 10.31 7.76 -7.40
C TYR A 71 9.84 9.04 -8.09
N LEU A 72 9.29 9.99 -7.35
CA LEU A 72 8.81 11.26 -7.91
C LEU A 72 9.93 12.16 -8.42
N THR A 73 11.11 12.08 -7.80
CA THR A 73 12.26 12.94 -8.15
C THR A 73 13.17 12.37 -9.23
N ARG A 74 13.16 11.04 -9.41
CA ARG A 74 14.12 10.35 -10.29
C ARG A 74 13.52 9.85 -11.60
N THR A 75 12.22 9.84 -11.75
CA THR A 75 11.59 9.25 -12.92
C THR A 75 11.45 10.24 -14.06
N THR A 76 12.34 10.15 -15.01
CA THR A 76 12.18 10.75 -16.33
C THR A 76 11.42 9.82 -17.30
N SER A 77 11.35 8.51 -17.01
CA SER A 77 10.67 7.53 -17.83
C SER A 77 9.37 7.05 -17.21
N TYR A 78 8.41 6.73 -18.05
CA TYR A 78 7.05 6.29 -17.68
C TYR A 78 7.00 4.88 -17.03
N ASN A 79 8.11 4.16 -17.07
CA ASN A 79 8.17 2.75 -16.73
C ASN A 79 8.74 2.52 -15.31
N TYR A 80 7.92 2.76 -14.28
CA TYR A 80 8.31 2.66 -12.87
C TYR A 80 8.62 1.26 -12.36
N GLY A 81 8.31 0.24 -13.10
CA GLY A 81 8.48 -1.14 -12.67
C GLY A 81 8.58 -2.14 -13.81
N GLY A 82 8.66 -1.69 -15.06
CA GLY A 82 8.53 -2.55 -16.22
C GLY A 82 7.11 -3.11 -16.32
N PHE A 83 6.98 -4.40 -16.51
CA PHE A 83 5.69 -5.10 -16.57
C PHE A 83 5.14 -5.46 -15.18
N THR A 84 5.74 -4.96 -14.09
CA THR A 84 5.33 -5.33 -12.72
C THR A 84 4.09 -4.56 -12.27
N SER A 85 3.33 -5.19 -11.37
CA SER A 85 2.17 -4.59 -10.71
C SER A 85 2.62 -3.66 -9.59
N GLY A 86 2.90 -2.39 -9.92
CA GLY A 86 3.29 -1.37 -8.96
C GLY A 86 4.79 -1.04 -8.92
N PRO A 87 5.16 -0.03 -8.14
CA PRO A 87 6.55 0.42 -8.02
C PRO A 87 7.42 -0.66 -7.37
N ARG A 88 8.39 -1.18 -8.10
CA ARG A 88 9.24 -2.31 -7.69
C ARG A 88 9.91 -2.11 -6.31
N TRP A 89 10.32 -0.91 -5.99
CA TRP A 89 11.04 -0.63 -4.73
C TRP A 89 10.12 -0.64 -3.50
N LEU A 90 8.81 -0.49 -3.68
CA LEU A 90 7.85 -0.64 -2.60
C LEU A 90 7.61 -2.11 -2.21
N PHE A 91 8.02 -3.07 -3.02
CA PHE A 91 7.86 -4.50 -2.72
C PHE A 91 8.59 -4.91 -1.43
N TRP A 92 9.72 -4.28 -1.11
CA TRP A 92 10.43 -4.54 0.14
C TRP A 92 9.64 -4.15 1.39
N LEU A 93 8.69 -3.24 1.25
CA LEU A 93 7.84 -2.76 2.34
C LEU A 93 6.54 -3.54 2.47
N ILE A 94 6.20 -4.42 1.51
CA ILE A 94 4.96 -5.23 1.54
C ILE A 94 4.78 -5.97 2.86
N PRO A 95 5.78 -6.69 3.42
CA PRO A 95 5.60 -7.38 4.70
C PRO A 95 5.19 -6.44 5.82
N LEU A 96 5.76 -5.24 5.88
CA LEU A 96 5.44 -4.23 6.88
C LEU A 96 4.00 -3.72 6.72
N TRP A 97 3.55 -3.52 5.49
CA TRP A 97 2.19 -3.13 5.19
C TRP A 97 1.18 -4.23 5.52
N LEU A 98 1.52 -5.49 5.24
CA LEU A 98 0.66 -6.63 5.56
C LEU A 98 0.41 -6.75 7.07
N LEU A 99 1.41 -6.48 7.90
CA LEU A 99 1.28 -6.50 9.36
C LEU A 99 0.30 -5.43 9.91
N ALA A 100 0.02 -4.39 9.15
CA ALA A 100 -0.94 -3.36 9.54
C ALA A 100 -2.40 -3.68 9.14
N ILE A 101 -2.62 -4.63 8.22
CA ILE A 101 -3.97 -5.00 7.75
C ILE A 101 -4.87 -5.46 8.89
N PRO A 102 -4.46 -6.36 9.80
CA PRO A 102 -5.32 -6.84 10.88
C PRO A 102 -5.92 -5.71 11.71
N VAL A 103 -5.16 -4.65 11.96
CA VAL A 103 -5.62 -3.50 12.76
C VAL A 103 -6.84 -2.80 12.14
N ALA A 104 -6.86 -2.65 10.82
CA ALA A 104 -8.01 -2.07 10.12
C ALA A 104 -9.12 -3.12 9.93
N ALA A 105 -8.74 -4.37 9.63
CA ALA A 105 -9.68 -5.45 9.41
C ALA A 105 -10.50 -5.77 10.66
N ASP A 106 -9.90 -5.77 11.85
CA ASP A 106 -10.61 -5.99 13.12
C ASP A 106 -11.65 -4.91 13.38
N ARG A 107 -11.35 -3.65 13.08
CA ARG A 107 -12.30 -2.55 13.24
C ARG A 107 -13.48 -2.66 12.27
N LEU A 108 -13.19 -2.94 11.00
CA LEU A 108 -14.22 -3.08 9.97
C LEU A 108 -14.99 -4.39 10.13
N GLY A 109 -14.34 -5.44 10.61
CA GLY A 109 -14.90 -6.77 10.80
C GLY A 109 -16.03 -6.84 11.84
N SER A 110 -16.21 -5.82 12.67
CA SER A 110 -17.34 -5.71 13.60
C SER A 110 -18.69 -5.64 12.87
N SER A 111 -18.73 -5.12 11.63
CA SER A 111 -19.94 -5.02 10.84
C SER A 111 -19.94 -6.01 9.66
N ARG A 112 -21.15 -6.45 9.25
CA ARG A 112 -21.30 -7.32 8.06
C ARG A 112 -20.83 -6.65 6.77
N TRP A 113 -21.07 -5.35 6.64
CA TRP A 113 -20.64 -4.55 5.51
C TRP A 113 -19.12 -4.40 5.48
N GLY A 114 -18.49 -4.19 6.65
CA GLY A 114 -17.04 -4.11 6.76
C GLY A 114 -16.36 -5.43 6.39
N ARG A 115 -16.90 -6.58 6.82
CA ARG A 115 -16.41 -7.90 6.39
C ARG A 115 -16.52 -8.09 4.88
N GLY A 116 -17.67 -7.71 4.31
CA GLY A 116 -17.88 -7.76 2.86
C GLY A 116 -16.87 -6.91 2.09
N LEU A 117 -16.61 -5.68 2.57
CA LEU A 117 -15.61 -4.78 1.98
C LEU A 117 -14.19 -5.39 2.06
N CYS A 118 -13.78 -5.91 3.23
CA CYS A 118 -12.47 -6.56 3.37
C CYS A 118 -12.32 -7.75 2.42
N ALA A 119 -13.35 -8.59 2.31
CA ALA A 119 -13.35 -9.73 1.39
C ALA A 119 -13.27 -9.30 -0.07
N LEU A 120 -13.98 -8.24 -0.46
CA LEU A 120 -13.96 -7.69 -1.81
C LEU A 120 -12.57 -7.11 -2.16
N LEU A 121 -11.98 -6.32 -1.27
CA LEU A 121 -10.63 -5.77 -1.47
C LEU A 121 -9.57 -6.87 -1.58
N LEU A 122 -9.68 -7.90 -0.75
CA LEU A 122 -8.80 -9.07 -0.81
C LEU A 122 -8.99 -9.83 -2.12
N GLY A 123 -10.22 -10.19 -2.48
CA GLY A 123 -10.53 -10.93 -3.70
C GLY A 123 -10.03 -10.23 -4.95
N PHE A 124 -10.25 -8.91 -5.05
CA PHE A 124 -9.74 -8.11 -6.16
C PHE A 124 -8.20 -8.10 -6.21
N SER A 125 -7.54 -7.97 -5.07
CA SER A 125 -6.07 -8.00 -5.00
C SER A 125 -5.52 -9.35 -5.41
N VAL A 126 -6.15 -10.46 -4.96
CA VAL A 126 -5.77 -11.82 -5.36
C VAL A 126 -5.94 -12.03 -6.86
N LEU A 127 -7.05 -11.61 -7.44
CA LEU A 127 -7.28 -11.69 -8.89
C LEU A 127 -6.22 -10.91 -9.67
N SER A 128 -5.86 -9.71 -9.21
CA SER A 128 -4.86 -8.88 -9.87
C SER A 128 -3.46 -9.50 -9.84
N VAL A 129 -3.10 -10.19 -8.76
CA VAL A 129 -1.81 -10.90 -8.65
C VAL A 129 -1.84 -12.23 -9.41
N PHE A 130 -2.98 -12.93 -9.41
CA PHE A 130 -3.13 -14.21 -10.11
C PHE A 130 -3.05 -14.05 -11.63
N TYR A 131 -3.54 -12.94 -12.18
CA TYR A 131 -3.57 -12.70 -13.61
C TYR A 131 -2.20 -12.81 -14.32
N PRO A 132 -1.09 -12.22 -13.81
CA PRO A 132 0.25 -12.38 -14.36
C PRO A 132 0.99 -13.64 -13.85
N ALA A 133 0.40 -14.47 -13.00
CA ALA A 133 1.10 -15.60 -12.37
C ALA A 133 1.66 -16.61 -13.41
N TRP A 134 0.98 -16.78 -14.55
CA TRP A 134 1.40 -17.66 -15.64
C TRP A 134 2.42 -17.04 -16.59
N ASN A 135 2.50 -15.72 -16.63
CA ASN A 135 3.45 -14.97 -17.45
C ASN A 135 3.81 -13.64 -16.76
N PRO A 136 4.91 -13.59 -16.00
CA PRO A 136 5.31 -12.41 -15.24
C PRO A 136 5.67 -11.20 -16.12
N TRP A 137 5.87 -11.40 -17.41
CA TRP A 137 6.13 -10.33 -18.39
C TRP A 137 4.85 -9.74 -18.99
N ARG A 138 3.70 -10.20 -18.55
CA ARG A 138 2.42 -9.70 -19.04
C ARG A 138 2.08 -8.37 -18.38
N SER A 139 1.64 -7.41 -19.19
CA SER A 139 1.14 -6.13 -18.68
C SER A 139 -0.04 -6.34 -17.72
N PRO A 140 -0.19 -5.49 -16.68
CA PRO A 140 -1.34 -5.57 -15.76
C PRO A 140 -2.67 -5.56 -16.50
N TRP A 141 -3.66 -6.30 -16.01
CA TRP A 141 -4.96 -6.43 -16.64
C TRP A 141 -5.68 -5.09 -16.83
N ILE A 142 -5.51 -4.13 -15.91
CA ILE A 142 -6.06 -2.78 -16.03
C ILE A 142 -5.48 -2.07 -17.24
N GLN A 143 -4.17 -2.18 -17.47
CA GLN A 143 -3.53 -1.60 -18.65
C GLN A 143 -4.12 -2.19 -19.92
N GLN A 144 -4.21 -3.52 -20.01
CA GLN A 144 -4.76 -4.19 -21.18
C GLN A 144 -6.22 -3.80 -21.44
N LEU A 145 -7.02 -3.62 -20.36
CA LEU A 145 -8.38 -3.15 -20.47
C LEU A 145 -8.47 -1.72 -21.04
N LEU A 146 -7.58 -0.84 -20.60
CA LEU A 146 -7.53 0.55 -21.08
C LEU A 146 -7.04 0.64 -22.52
N GLU A 147 -6.07 -0.19 -22.90
CA GLU A 147 -5.60 -0.33 -24.29
C GLU A 147 -6.70 -0.86 -25.20
N PHE A 148 -7.42 -1.90 -24.78
CA PHE A 148 -8.56 -2.45 -25.52
C PHE A 148 -9.68 -1.43 -25.75
N LYS A 149 -9.94 -0.57 -24.75
CA LYS A 149 -10.91 0.54 -24.88
C LYS A 149 -10.39 1.74 -25.68
N GLY A 150 -9.14 1.72 -26.13
CA GLY A 150 -8.52 2.82 -26.87
C GLY A 150 -8.24 4.07 -26.02
N TRP A 151 -8.28 3.96 -24.70
CA TRP A 151 -8.01 5.07 -23.77
C TRP A 151 -6.51 5.28 -23.52
N LEU A 152 -5.70 4.27 -23.75
CA LEU A 152 -4.24 4.35 -23.80
C LEU A 152 -3.83 4.06 -25.25
N LYS A 153 -3.20 5.06 -25.90
CA LYS A 153 -2.48 4.90 -27.16
C LYS A 153 -0.99 5.12 -26.85
N TYR A 154 -0.19 4.12 -27.14
CA TYR A 154 1.29 4.24 -27.16
C TYR A 154 1.74 4.61 -28.56
#